data_e32d3be837f4affe239a390c04281e0c
#
_entry.id   e32d3be837f4affe239a390c04281e0c
#
_cell.length_a   1.000
_cell.length_b   1.000
_cell.length_c   1.000
_cell.angle_alpha   90.00
_cell.angle_beta   90.00
_cell.angle_gamma   90.00
#
_symmetry.space_group_name_H-M   'P 1'
#
loop_
_entity.id
_entity.type
_entity.pdbx_description
1 polymer ?
#
loop_
_entity_poly.entity_id
_entity_poly.type
_entity_poly.pdbx_seq_one_letter_code
_entity_poly.pdbx_strand_id
1 'polypeptide(L)'
;MKRYGYHRTSTKEQHLDRGISEITAYCESNNLSLEKIYTDQQTGKNFNRPLYHILKEDVLRYGDELIITEVDRLGRNKSDTLKELQYFREAGIRVKILELPTTLMDVSNMDNVMARMVIETINNMLIELYAAMAEAEIEKKEKRQREGIQAKKDRGEWEDYGRPRTMPLDDFAK
;
A
#
# COMPACT_ATOMS: atom_id res chain seq x y z
N MET A 1 10.01 19.52 -10.29
CA MET A 1 9.68 18.55 -9.24
C MET A 1 8.23 18.75 -8.85
N LYS A 2 7.38 17.79 -9.16
CA LYS A 2 5.97 17.73 -8.75
C LYS A 2 5.79 16.65 -7.70
N ARG A 3 4.71 16.76 -6.89
CA ARG A 3 4.41 15.79 -5.83
C ARG A 3 3.05 15.20 -6.05
N TYR A 4 2.98 13.88 -5.99
CA TYR A 4 1.75 13.12 -6.14
C TYR A 4 1.57 12.18 -4.96
N GLY A 5 0.32 12.02 -4.51
CA GLY A 5 -0.02 11.03 -3.52
C GLY A 5 -0.57 9.76 -4.16
N TYR A 6 -0.34 8.61 -3.53
CA TYR A 6 -1.03 7.39 -3.85
C TYR A 6 -1.53 6.69 -2.57
N HIS A 7 -2.78 6.28 -2.60
CA HIS A 7 -3.35 5.48 -1.52
C HIS A 7 -4.23 4.37 -2.07
N ARG A 8 -4.20 3.21 -1.40
CA ARG A 8 -4.99 2.03 -1.76
C ARG A 8 -5.74 1.48 -0.55
N THR A 9 -7.03 1.18 -0.71
CA THR A 9 -7.83 0.52 0.31
C THR A 9 -8.45 -0.78 -0.18
N SER A 10 -8.72 -1.69 0.76
CA SER A 10 -9.41 -2.96 0.49
C SER A 10 -10.92 -2.91 0.76
N THR A 11 -11.42 -1.91 1.48
CA THR A 11 -12.81 -1.79 1.91
C THR A 11 -13.34 -0.37 1.74
N LYS A 12 -14.69 -0.24 1.67
CA LYS A 12 -15.39 1.02 1.36
C LYS A 12 -15.13 2.16 2.36
N GLU A 13 -15.04 3.35 1.82
CA GLU A 13 -15.19 4.71 2.36
C GLU A 13 -14.33 5.12 3.60
N GLN A 14 -14.41 4.46 4.74
CA GLN A 14 -13.78 4.95 5.98
C GLN A 14 -12.23 4.95 5.97
N HIS A 15 -11.60 4.07 5.20
CA HIS A 15 -10.13 3.99 5.15
C HIS A 15 -9.51 4.82 4.02
N LEU A 16 -10.30 5.18 3.00
CA LEU A 16 -9.84 6.02 1.90
C LEU A 16 -9.57 7.44 2.40
N ASP A 17 -10.52 8.00 3.16
CA ASP A 17 -10.44 9.35 3.70
C ASP A 17 -9.24 9.51 4.64
N ARG A 18 -8.94 8.47 5.43
CA ARG A 18 -7.78 8.50 6.33
C ARG A 18 -6.47 8.68 5.56
N GLY A 19 -6.22 7.87 4.53
CA GLY A 19 -4.96 7.96 3.78
C GLY A 19 -4.83 9.26 2.98
N ILE A 20 -5.92 9.76 2.43
CA ILE A 20 -5.95 11.08 1.77
C ILE A 20 -5.62 12.18 2.78
N SER A 21 -6.29 12.17 3.94
CA SER A 21 -6.07 13.14 5.01
C SER A 21 -4.62 13.13 5.52
N GLU A 22 -4.04 11.95 5.69
CA GLU A 22 -2.67 11.77 6.16
C GLU A 22 -1.63 12.34 5.18
N ILE A 23 -1.78 12.05 3.87
CA ILE A 23 -0.91 12.61 2.83
C ILE A 23 -1.08 14.14 2.75
N THR A 24 -2.31 14.63 2.80
CA THR A 24 -2.61 16.07 2.74
C THR A 24 -2.00 16.79 3.94
N ALA A 25 -2.23 16.29 5.16
CA ALA A 25 -1.70 16.88 6.39
C ALA A 25 -0.16 16.89 6.38
N TYR A 26 0.49 15.84 5.89
CA TYR A 26 1.94 15.83 5.74
C TYR A 26 2.42 16.96 4.79
N CYS A 27 1.78 17.12 3.65
CA CYS A 27 2.15 18.16 2.69
C CYS A 27 1.93 19.57 3.26
N GLU A 28 0.80 19.80 3.90
CA GLU A 28 0.48 21.09 4.54
C GLU A 28 1.48 21.44 5.65
N SER A 29 1.75 20.49 6.55
CA SER A 29 2.67 20.70 7.68
C SER A 29 4.12 20.98 7.25
N ASN A 30 4.50 20.55 6.04
CA ASN A 30 5.83 20.77 5.50
C ASN A 30 5.86 21.85 4.38
N ASN A 31 4.76 22.59 4.18
CA ASN A 31 4.62 23.59 3.13
C ASN A 31 4.96 23.04 1.72
N LEU A 32 4.54 21.81 1.44
CA LEU A 32 4.78 21.14 0.17
C LEU A 32 3.55 21.28 -0.73
N SER A 33 3.76 21.69 -1.98
CA SER A 33 2.70 21.66 -3.00
C SER A 33 2.41 20.22 -3.40
N LEU A 34 1.15 19.81 -3.30
CA LEU A 34 0.64 18.50 -3.72
C LEU A 34 -0.24 18.69 -4.96
N GLU A 35 0.11 18.04 -6.07
CA GLU A 35 -0.63 18.17 -7.33
C GLU A 35 -1.96 17.39 -7.29
N LYS A 36 -1.88 16.10 -6.93
CA LYS A 36 -3.04 15.21 -6.90
C LYS A 36 -2.75 13.95 -6.08
N ILE A 37 -3.80 13.39 -5.45
CA ILE A 37 -3.76 12.05 -4.85
C ILE A 37 -4.54 11.09 -5.75
N TYR A 38 -3.91 9.99 -6.12
CA TYR A 38 -4.52 8.89 -6.87
C TYR A 38 -4.93 7.80 -5.88
N THR A 39 -6.13 7.27 -6.05
CA THR A 39 -6.67 6.29 -5.09
C THR A 39 -7.30 5.12 -5.82
N ASP A 40 -6.83 3.90 -5.53
CA ASP A 40 -7.46 2.67 -5.98
C ASP A 40 -8.22 2.00 -4.84
N GLN A 41 -9.46 1.63 -5.11
CA GLN A 41 -10.29 0.88 -4.17
C GLN A 41 -10.45 -0.54 -4.70
N GLN A 42 -9.85 -1.53 -4.01
CA GLN A 42 -9.92 -2.90 -4.50
C GLN A 42 -9.94 -3.94 -3.38
N THR A 43 -10.85 -4.91 -3.51
CA THR A 43 -10.87 -6.11 -2.69
C THR A 43 -9.65 -7.00 -3.01
N GLY A 44 -9.05 -7.61 -1.98
CA GLY A 44 -7.75 -8.28 -2.01
C GLY A 44 -7.50 -9.42 -3.01
N LYS A 45 -8.46 -9.71 -3.92
CA LYS A 45 -8.30 -10.75 -4.95
C LYS A 45 -8.00 -10.21 -6.34
N ASN A 46 -8.31 -8.97 -6.64
CA ASN A 46 -8.13 -8.39 -7.97
C ASN A 46 -7.07 -7.30 -7.94
N PHE A 47 -5.95 -7.50 -8.64
CA PHE A 47 -4.80 -6.59 -8.64
C PHE A 47 -4.85 -5.58 -9.79
N ASN A 48 -6.02 -5.29 -10.28
CA ASN A 48 -6.19 -4.23 -11.25
C ASN A 48 -6.15 -2.88 -10.53
N ARG A 49 -5.06 -2.09 -10.69
CA ARG A 49 -4.88 -0.76 -10.13
C ARG A 49 -4.79 0.27 -11.26
N PRO A 50 -5.91 0.61 -11.87
CA PRO A 50 -5.89 1.47 -13.05
C PRO A 50 -5.29 2.83 -12.76
N LEU A 51 -5.61 3.44 -11.61
CA LEU A 51 -5.08 4.77 -11.27
C LEU A 51 -3.61 4.73 -10.86
N TYR A 52 -3.15 3.63 -10.25
CA TYR A 52 -1.73 3.43 -10.01
C TYR A 52 -0.92 3.30 -11.30
N HIS A 53 -1.44 2.54 -12.28
CA HIS A 53 -0.77 2.40 -13.58
C HIS A 53 -0.70 3.73 -14.31
N ILE A 54 -1.79 4.50 -14.35
CA ILE A 54 -1.80 5.85 -14.93
C ILE A 54 -0.77 6.75 -14.21
N LEU A 55 -0.76 6.72 -12.87
CA LEU A 55 0.19 7.51 -12.10
C LEU A 55 1.64 7.14 -12.42
N LYS A 56 1.93 5.83 -12.44
CA LYS A 56 3.26 5.29 -12.66
C LYS A 56 3.79 5.54 -14.08
N GLU A 57 2.97 5.32 -15.10
CA GLU A 57 3.39 5.29 -16.50
C GLU A 57 3.19 6.62 -17.20
N ASP A 58 2.06 7.30 -16.91
CA ASP A 58 1.64 8.48 -17.67
C ASP A 58 1.90 9.81 -16.94
N VAL A 59 1.99 9.82 -15.61
CA VAL A 59 2.03 11.05 -14.81
C VAL A 59 3.41 11.33 -14.24
N LEU A 60 3.96 10.39 -13.46
CA LEU A 60 5.25 10.56 -12.80
C LEU A 60 6.40 10.68 -13.81
N ARG A 61 7.30 11.63 -13.56
CA ARG A 61 8.49 11.90 -14.39
C ARG A 61 9.73 11.96 -13.51
N TYR A 62 10.88 11.87 -14.15
CA TYR A 62 12.17 12.02 -13.48
C TYR A 62 12.19 13.29 -12.61
N GLY A 63 12.63 13.15 -11.37
CA GLY A 63 12.71 14.23 -10.41
C GLY A 63 11.41 14.51 -9.62
N ASP A 64 10.30 13.80 -9.91
CA ASP A 64 9.06 13.92 -9.13
C ASP A 64 9.10 13.10 -7.84
N GLU A 65 8.18 13.42 -6.92
CA GLU A 65 8.01 12.72 -5.64
C GLU A 65 6.66 12.01 -5.58
N LEU A 66 6.70 10.73 -5.19
CA LEU A 66 5.53 9.92 -4.87
C LEU A 66 5.40 9.77 -3.35
N ILE A 67 4.30 10.20 -2.78
CA ILE A 67 4.00 10.14 -1.34
C ILE A 67 2.97 9.05 -1.11
N ILE A 68 3.30 8.10 -0.23
CA ILE A 68 2.41 7.01 0.19
C ILE A 68 2.37 6.92 1.71
N THR A 69 1.30 6.36 2.27
CA THR A 69 1.15 6.21 3.72
C THR A 69 2.00 5.05 4.27
N GLU A 70 1.93 3.89 3.65
CA GLU A 70 2.52 2.62 4.13
C GLU A 70 3.20 1.88 2.99
N VAL A 71 4.20 1.06 3.29
CA VAL A 71 4.98 0.27 2.31
C VAL A 71 4.09 -0.69 1.50
N ASP A 72 3.08 -1.28 2.14
CA ASP A 72 2.16 -2.27 1.53
C ASP A 72 1.23 -1.67 0.47
N ARG A 73 1.20 -0.33 0.32
CA ARG A 73 0.43 0.34 -0.74
C ARG A 73 0.98 0.06 -2.13
N LEU A 74 2.28 -0.21 -2.25
CA LEU A 74 2.95 -0.46 -3.54
C LEU A 74 2.81 -1.90 -4.02
N GLY A 75 2.86 -2.89 -3.15
CA GLY A 75 2.83 -4.30 -3.51
C GLY A 75 1.84 -5.14 -2.70
N ARG A 76 1.67 -6.40 -3.07
CA ARG A 76 0.90 -7.40 -2.31
C ARG A 76 1.77 -8.19 -1.36
N ASN A 77 3.01 -8.37 -1.74
CA ASN A 77 4.02 -9.13 -1.07
C ASN A 77 5.34 -8.37 -1.14
N LYS A 78 6.32 -8.85 -0.39
CA LYS A 78 7.65 -8.26 -0.33
C LYS A 78 8.27 -8.10 -1.73
N SER A 79 8.21 -9.14 -2.55
CA SER A 79 8.83 -9.14 -3.88
C SER A 79 8.26 -8.07 -4.80
N ASP A 80 6.92 -7.95 -4.85
CA ASP A 80 6.26 -6.95 -5.70
C ASP A 80 6.56 -5.53 -5.21
N THR A 81 6.53 -5.31 -3.90
CA THR A 81 6.87 -4.01 -3.30
C THR A 81 8.29 -3.57 -3.63
N LEU A 82 9.27 -4.48 -3.50
CA LEU A 82 10.66 -4.17 -3.81
C LEU A 82 10.88 -3.90 -5.31
N LYS A 83 10.20 -4.61 -6.19
CA LYS A 83 10.24 -4.35 -7.64
C LYS A 83 9.71 -2.96 -7.98
N GLU A 84 8.60 -2.55 -7.36
CA GLU A 84 8.03 -1.21 -7.57
C GLU A 84 8.98 -0.11 -7.07
N LEU A 85 9.59 -0.29 -5.90
CA LEU A 85 10.55 0.67 -5.37
C LEU A 85 11.82 0.74 -6.22
N GLN A 86 12.30 -0.40 -6.73
CA GLN A 86 13.41 -0.42 -7.67
C GLN A 86 13.08 0.33 -8.96
N TYR A 87 11.89 0.09 -9.53
CA TYR A 87 11.41 0.82 -10.70
C TYR A 87 11.43 2.34 -10.48
N PHE A 88 10.86 2.83 -9.36
CA PHE A 88 10.84 4.27 -9.09
C PHE A 88 12.24 4.85 -8.92
N ARG A 89 13.15 4.10 -8.28
CA ARG A 89 14.55 4.50 -8.15
C ARG A 89 15.22 4.63 -9.51
N GLU A 90 15.07 3.64 -10.38
CA GLU A 90 15.66 3.64 -11.73
C GLU A 90 15.06 4.75 -12.61
N ALA A 91 13.77 5.03 -12.44
CA ALA A 91 13.09 6.14 -13.10
C ALA A 91 13.44 7.53 -12.50
N GLY A 92 14.24 7.58 -11.44
CA GLY A 92 14.60 8.82 -10.76
C GLY A 92 13.44 9.49 -10.04
N ILE A 93 12.43 8.72 -9.64
CA ILE A 93 11.28 9.15 -8.86
C ILE A 93 11.54 8.86 -7.40
N ARG A 94 11.39 9.87 -6.54
CA ARG A 94 11.60 9.73 -5.11
C ARG A 94 10.33 9.26 -4.42
N VAL A 95 10.38 8.11 -3.74
CA VAL A 95 9.26 7.61 -2.95
C VAL A 95 9.42 8.03 -1.49
N LYS A 96 8.43 8.74 -0.96
CA LYS A 96 8.29 9.12 0.44
C LYS A 96 7.21 8.26 1.09
N ILE A 97 7.55 7.58 2.17
CA ILE A 97 6.67 6.65 2.88
C ILE A 97 6.45 7.22 4.28
N LEU A 98 5.20 7.62 4.60
CA LEU A 98 4.90 8.36 5.83
C LEU A 98 5.17 7.53 7.10
N GLU A 99 4.98 6.21 7.05
CA GLU A 99 5.33 5.32 8.16
C GLU A 99 6.85 5.13 8.36
N LEU A 100 7.67 5.58 7.38
CA LEU A 100 9.14 5.48 7.43
C LEU A 100 9.76 6.89 7.41
N PRO A 101 9.91 7.56 8.56
CA PRO A 101 10.40 8.94 8.63
C PRO A 101 11.74 9.16 7.95
N THR A 102 12.60 8.14 7.89
CA THR A 102 13.90 8.21 7.22
C THR A 102 13.79 8.42 5.71
N THR A 103 12.69 7.99 5.07
CA THR A 103 12.43 8.22 3.65
C THR A 103 12.01 9.66 3.35
N LEU A 104 11.55 10.39 4.37
CA LEU A 104 11.09 11.76 4.27
C LEU A 104 12.25 12.76 4.29
N MET A 105 13.42 12.33 4.81
CA MET A 105 14.61 13.17 4.89
C MET A 105 15.11 13.54 3.51
N ASP A 106 15.39 14.82 3.29
CA ASP A 106 16.02 15.27 2.06
C ASP A 106 17.54 15.06 2.12
N VAL A 107 17.98 13.96 1.51
CA VAL A 107 19.39 13.60 1.44
C VAL A 107 20.10 14.23 0.23
N SER A 108 19.37 14.87 -0.69
CA SER A 108 19.95 15.47 -1.90
C SER A 108 20.87 16.65 -1.60
N ASN A 109 20.60 17.37 -0.51
CA ASN A 109 21.36 18.54 -0.06
C ASN A 109 22.48 18.18 0.95
N MET A 110 22.76 16.88 1.16
CA MET A 110 23.88 16.46 2.02
C MET A 110 25.20 16.52 1.27
N ASP A 111 26.10 17.38 1.72
CA ASP A 111 27.46 17.50 1.16
C ASP A 111 28.31 16.22 1.39
N ASN A 112 28.00 15.47 2.44
CA ASN A 112 28.70 14.25 2.77
C ASN A 112 28.15 13.03 2.04
N VAL A 113 28.84 12.60 1.00
CA VAL A 113 28.49 11.42 0.18
C VAL A 113 28.35 10.15 1.04
N MET A 114 29.24 9.95 2.01
CA MET A 114 29.20 8.79 2.90
C MET A 114 27.93 8.79 3.77
N ALA A 115 27.58 9.92 4.35
CA ALA A 115 26.35 10.05 5.16
C ALA A 115 25.12 9.77 4.31
N ARG A 116 25.06 10.27 3.09
CA ARG A 116 23.96 9.98 2.15
C ARG A 116 23.86 8.49 1.85
N MET A 117 24.96 7.83 1.52
CA MET A 117 24.98 6.38 1.27
C MET A 117 24.52 5.56 2.47
N VAL A 118 24.91 5.95 3.68
CA VAL A 118 24.47 5.28 4.92
C VAL A 118 22.97 5.42 5.10
N ILE A 119 22.41 6.62 4.93
CA ILE A 119 20.95 6.85 5.06
C ILE A 119 20.19 6.08 3.99
N GLU A 120 20.64 6.08 2.74
CA GLU A 120 20.01 5.31 1.66
C GLU A 120 20.06 3.80 1.95
N THR A 121 21.16 3.30 2.51
CA THR A 121 21.28 1.88 2.91
C THR A 121 20.32 1.55 4.04
N ILE A 122 20.23 2.38 5.07
CA ILE A 122 19.28 2.21 6.17
C ILE A 122 17.83 2.23 5.65
N ASN A 123 17.48 3.16 4.76
CA ASN A 123 16.16 3.22 4.16
C ASN A 123 15.81 1.93 3.42
N ASN A 124 16.74 1.39 2.63
CA ASN A 124 16.53 0.14 1.91
C ASN A 124 16.30 -1.03 2.88
N MET A 125 17.11 -1.14 3.93
CA MET A 125 16.95 -2.18 4.96
C MET A 125 15.61 -2.06 5.69
N LEU A 126 15.19 -0.85 6.05
CA LEU A 126 13.90 -0.62 6.71
C LEU A 126 12.73 -0.99 5.79
N ILE A 127 12.77 -0.59 4.53
CA ILE A 127 11.75 -0.94 3.53
C ILE A 127 11.64 -2.46 3.39
N GLU A 128 12.76 -3.16 3.28
CA GLU A 128 12.77 -4.63 3.20
C GLU A 128 12.18 -5.28 4.45
N LEU A 129 12.51 -4.76 5.62
CA LEU A 129 11.99 -5.24 6.89
C LEU A 129 10.47 -5.03 6.99
N TYR A 130 9.97 -3.83 6.69
CA TYR A 130 8.54 -3.52 6.72
C TYR A 130 7.75 -4.35 5.70
N ALA A 131 8.29 -4.50 4.48
CA ALA A 131 7.66 -5.36 3.48
C ALA A 131 7.59 -6.84 3.92
N ALA A 132 8.63 -7.35 4.58
CA ALA A 132 8.63 -8.69 5.15
C ALA A 132 7.66 -8.85 6.33
N MET A 133 7.55 -7.84 7.19
CA MET A 133 6.59 -7.83 8.30
C MET A 133 5.14 -7.82 7.80
N ALA A 134 4.83 -6.99 6.80
CA ALA A 134 3.52 -6.93 6.18
C ALA A 134 3.12 -8.27 5.55
N GLU A 135 4.03 -8.96 4.86
CA GLU A 135 3.81 -10.30 4.32
C GLU A 135 3.53 -11.33 5.42
N ALA A 136 4.36 -11.36 6.47
CA ALA A 136 4.18 -12.27 7.61
C ALA A 136 2.84 -12.03 8.34
N GLU A 137 2.36 -10.79 8.40
CA GLU A 137 1.08 -10.46 9.01
C GLU A 137 -0.10 -10.98 8.19
N ILE A 138 -0.02 -10.88 6.86
CA ILE A 138 -1.01 -11.46 5.93
C ILE A 138 -1.06 -12.98 6.09
N GLU A 139 0.08 -13.67 6.07
CA GLU A 139 0.16 -15.11 6.24
C GLU A 139 -0.44 -15.58 7.58
N LYS A 140 -0.12 -14.85 8.67
CA LYS A 140 -0.66 -15.12 9.99
C LYS A 140 -2.19 -14.94 10.05
N LYS A 141 -2.71 -13.93 9.38
CA LYS A 141 -4.14 -13.67 9.26
C LYS A 141 -4.85 -14.77 8.47
N GLU A 142 -4.29 -15.18 7.33
CA GLU A 142 -4.82 -16.27 6.51
C GLU A 142 -4.78 -17.60 7.24
N LYS A 143 -3.71 -17.89 8.00
CA LYS A 143 -3.61 -19.08 8.82
C LYS A 143 -4.73 -19.12 9.87
N ARG A 144 -4.91 -18.04 10.63
CA ARG A 144 -5.98 -17.93 11.63
C ARG A 144 -7.38 -18.09 11.01
N GLN A 145 -7.58 -17.53 9.82
CA GLN A 145 -8.85 -17.66 9.11
C GLN A 145 -9.10 -19.13 8.71
N ARG A 146 -8.10 -19.81 8.14
CA ARG A 146 -8.20 -21.25 7.80
C ARG A 146 -8.50 -22.11 9.01
N GLU A 147 -7.78 -21.90 10.12
CA GLU A 147 -7.99 -22.61 11.37
C GLU A 147 -9.40 -22.36 11.95
N GLY A 148 -9.89 -21.12 11.90
CA GLY A 148 -11.24 -20.78 12.34
C GLY A 148 -12.33 -21.42 11.48
N ILE A 149 -12.13 -21.49 10.15
CA ILE A 149 -13.03 -22.19 9.22
C ILE A 149 -13.04 -23.71 9.55
N GLN A 150 -11.87 -24.30 9.73
CA GLN A 150 -11.77 -25.73 10.03
C GLN A 150 -12.46 -26.07 11.37
N ALA A 151 -12.20 -25.30 12.40
CA ALA A 151 -12.85 -25.49 13.71
C ALA A 151 -14.39 -25.39 13.63
N LYS A 152 -14.95 -24.54 12.77
CA LYS A 152 -16.39 -24.47 12.54
C LYS A 152 -16.93 -25.69 11.80
N LYS A 153 -16.19 -26.18 10.79
CA LYS A 153 -16.52 -27.43 10.10
C LYS A 153 -16.54 -28.61 11.03
N ASP A 154 -15.55 -28.73 11.90
CA ASP A 154 -15.42 -29.84 12.86
C ASP A 154 -16.55 -29.83 13.89
N ARG A 155 -17.13 -28.66 14.18
CA ARG A 155 -18.32 -28.52 15.07
C ARG A 155 -19.66 -28.66 14.34
N GLY A 156 -19.67 -28.86 13.01
CA GLY A 156 -20.90 -28.94 12.23
C GLY A 156 -21.62 -27.58 12.03
N GLU A 157 -20.97 -26.47 12.38
CA GLU A 157 -21.54 -25.10 12.29
C GLU A 157 -21.32 -24.46 10.93
N TRP A 158 -20.79 -25.19 9.94
CA TRP A 158 -20.39 -24.62 8.67
C TRP A 158 -21.55 -24.35 7.72
N GLU A 159 -22.61 -25.16 7.79
CA GLU A 159 -23.78 -25.01 6.90
C GLU A 159 -24.57 -23.73 7.20
N ASP A 160 -24.57 -23.30 8.46
CA ASP A 160 -25.22 -22.06 8.89
C ASP A 160 -24.30 -20.84 8.81
N TYR A 161 -23.04 -21.04 8.33
CA TYR A 161 -22.03 -19.97 8.29
C TYR A 161 -22.11 -19.20 6.98
N GLY A 162 -22.45 -17.92 7.07
CA GLY A 162 -22.49 -17.02 5.94
C GLY A 162 -23.62 -15.98 6.04
N ARG A 163 -23.75 -15.17 5.00
CA ARG A 163 -24.88 -14.25 4.90
C ARG A 163 -26.15 -15.08 4.72
N PRO A 164 -27.20 -14.86 5.56
CA PRO A 164 -28.48 -15.55 5.38
C PRO A 164 -28.96 -15.42 3.94
N ARG A 165 -29.45 -16.50 3.36
CA ARG A 165 -30.05 -16.47 2.02
C ARG A 165 -31.28 -15.60 2.08
N THR A 166 -31.36 -14.60 1.22
CA THR A 166 -32.51 -13.70 1.12
C THR A 166 -33.67 -14.30 0.31
N MET A 167 -33.42 -15.42 -0.41
CA MET A 167 -34.44 -16.15 -1.16
C MET A 167 -34.30 -17.67 -0.95
N PRO A 168 -35.41 -18.43 -0.85
CA PRO A 168 -35.39 -19.88 -0.88
C PRO A 168 -34.83 -20.41 -2.18
N LEU A 169 -34.18 -21.61 -2.15
CA LEU A 169 -33.57 -22.24 -3.34
C LEU A 169 -34.63 -22.53 -4.43
N ASP A 170 -35.88 -22.78 -4.04
CA ASP A 170 -36.98 -23.14 -4.92
C ASP A 170 -37.46 -21.98 -5.83
N ASP A 171 -37.13 -20.74 -5.47
CA ASP A 171 -37.45 -19.54 -6.27
C ASP A 171 -36.47 -19.28 -7.42
N PHE A 172 -35.33 -19.99 -7.45
CA PHE A 172 -34.35 -19.93 -8.57
C PHE A 172 -34.64 -20.94 -9.69
N ALA A 173 -35.60 -21.84 -9.53
CA ALA A 173 -35.91 -22.92 -10.48
C ALA A 173 -37.13 -22.63 -11.35
N LYS A 174 -37.62 -21.36 -11.39
CA LYS A 174 -38.74 -20.94 -12.24
C LYS A 174 -38.30 -20.00 -13.34
#